data_61cb7f65ee7b6631bc277acedbe84c45
#
_entry.id   61cb7f65ee7b6631bc277acedbe84c45
#
_cell.length_a   1.000
_cell.length_b   1.000
_cell.length_c   1.000
_cell.angle_alpha   90.00
_cell.angle_beta   90.00
_cell.angle_gamma   90.00
#
_symmetry.space_group_name_H-M   'P 1'
#
loop_
_entity.id
_entity.type
_entity.pdbx_description
1 polymer ?
#
loop_
_entity_poly.entity_id
_entity_poly.type
_entity_poly.pdbx_seq_one_letter_code
_entity_poly.pdbx_strand_id
1 'polypeptide(L)'
;SFPTRRSSDLMNTTLFLVGIVLCGAVVDTLISLGHTAWLGFFKHGGFSDLIEELITFFLYFEFLALIVKYFKNNYHFPLDFFLYIGITAVVRLLIVSHETALDTMTWAAAILILVISLVLVEKFVHNE
;
A
#
# COMPACT_ATOMS: atom_id res chain seq x y z
N SER A 1 16.95 -28.61 -5.67
CA SER A 1 15.62 -28.41 -5.09
C SER A 1 15.70 -27.98 -3.63
N PHE A 2 16.69 -28.42 -2.91
CA PHE A 2 16.83 -28.08 -1.50
C PHE A 2 17.06 -26.59 -1.25
N PRO A 3 17.96 -25.90 -1.96
CA PRO A 3 18.15 -24.47 -1.75
C PRO A 3 16.89 -23.64 -2.08
N THR A 4 16.17 -24.05 -3.11
CA THR A 4 14.95 -23.36 -3.54
C THR A 4 13.83 -23.53 -2.51
N ARG A 5 13.69 -24.73 -1.96
CA ARG A 5 12.68 -25.03 -0.95
C ARG A 5 12.95 -24.27 0.34
N ARG A 6 14.21 -24.24 0.76
CA ARG A 6 14.63 -23.53 1.96
C ARG A 6 14.40 -22.02 1.80
N SER A 7 14.72 -21.51 0.62
CA SER A 7 14.54 -20.10 0.29
C SER A 7 13.05 -19.71 0.30
N SER A 8 12.20 -20.57 -0.26
CA SER A 8 10.75 -20.36 -0.24
C SER A 8 10.17 -20.40 1.17
N ASP A 9 10.64 -21.35 1.99
CA ASP A 9 10.17 -21.47 3.37
C ASP A 9 10.57 -20.26 4.20
N LEU A 10 11.80 -19.76 4.02
CA LEU A 10 12.26 -18.56 4.70
C LEU A 10 11.46 -17.35 4.28
N MET A 11 11.21 -17.22 2.96
CA MET A 11 10.43 -16.08 2.45
C MET A 11 8.99 -16.12 2.95
N ASN A 12 8.37 -17.30 2.93
CA ASN A 12 7.01 -17.47 3.43
C ASN A 12 6.90 -17.18 4.93
N THR A 13 7.87 -17.66 5.70
CA THR A 13 7.91 -17.41 7.13
C THR A 13 8.10 -15.91 7.42
N THR A 14 9.00 -15.27 6.70
CA THR A 14 9.25 -13.84 6.84
C THR A 14 8.00 -13.02 6.50
N LEU A 15 7.35 -13.35 5.40
CA LEU A 15 6.12 -12.67 4.98
C LEU A 15 4.99 -12.89 5.98
N PHE A 16 4.90 -14.09 6.55
CA PHE A 16 3.90 -14.38 7.57
C PHE A 16 4.13 -13.52 8.82
N LEU A 17 5.39 -13.40 9.24
CA LEU A 17 5.74 -12.56 10.39
C LEU A 17 5.45 -11.08 10.12
N VAL A 18 5.80 -10.61 8.91
CA VAL A 18 5.49 -9.24 8.50
C VAL A 18 3.97 -9.04 8.47
N GLY A 19 3.23 -10.03 8.01
CA GLY A 19 1.78 -10.00 7.99
C GLY A 19 1.19 -9.83 9.38
N ILE A 20 1.74 -10.55 10.37
CA ILE A 20 1.30 -10.42 11.76
C ILE A 20 1.59 -9.02 12.29
N VAL A 21 2.78 -8.48 12.02
CA VAL A 21 3.15 -7.11 12.41
C VAL A 21 2.22 -6.10 11.76
N LEU A 22 1.92 -6.29 10.47
CA LEU A 22 1.01 -5.40 9.76
C LEU A 22 -0.42 -5.47 10.30
N CYS A 23 -0.88 -6.65 10.70
CA CYS A 23 -2.18 -6.79 11.37
C CYS A 23 -2.22 -5.96 12.65
N GLY A 24 -1.16 -6.05 13.46
CA GLY A 24 -1.05 -5.23 14.67
C GLY A 24 -1.04 -3.75 14.35
N ALA A 25 -0.31 -3.35 13.31
CA ALA A 25 -0.23 -1.96 12.89
C ALA A 25 -1.59 -1.45 12.39
N VAL A 26 -2.32 -2.28 11.65
CA VAL A 26 -3.66 -1.92 11.15
C VAL A 26 -4.60 -1.69 12.33
N VAL A 27 -4.61 -2.60 13.29
CA VAL A 27 -5.47 -2.47 14.48
C VAL A 27 -5.10 -1.23 15.28
N ASP A 28 -3.81 -1.02 15.52
CA ASP A 28 -3.32 0.15 16.24
C ASP A 28 -3.71 1.45 15.55
N THR A 29 -3.51 1.51 14.24
CA THR A 29 -3.86 2.69 13.44
C THR A 29 -5.38 2.92 13.44
N LEU A 30 -6.15 1.84 13.40
CA LEU A 30 -7.61 1.92 13.43
C LEU A 30 -8.09 2.52 14.76
N ILE A 31 -7.51 2.09 15.87
CA ILE A 31 -7.83 2.63 17.19
C ILE A 31 -7.46 4.11 17.25
N SER A 32 -6.26 4.45 16.78
CA SER A 32 -5.80 5.84 16.73
C SER A 32 -6.69 6.70 15.85
N LEU A 33 -7.12 6.16 14.70
CA LEU A 33 -8.01 6.85 13.78
C LEU A 33 -9.36 7.13 14.44
N GLY A 34 -9.91 6.16 15.16
CA GLY A 34 -11.16 6.34 15.89
C GLY A 34 -11.04 7.39 16.97
N HIS A 35 -9.91 7.40 17.68
CA HIS A 35 -9.65 8.39 18.72
C HIS A 35 -9.52 9.79 18.13
N THR A 36 -8.77 9.93 17.04
CA THR A 36 -8.62 11.21 16.35
C THR A 36 -9.94 11.71 15.78
N ALA A 37 -10.74 10.82 15.22
CA ALA A 37 -12.06 11.17 14.71
C ALA A 37 -12.97 11.65 15.83
N TRP A 38 -12.94 10.99 16.99
CA TRP A 38 -13.72 11.38 18.15
C TRP A 38 -13.32 12.78 18.61
N LEU A 39 -12.02 13.05 18.72
CA LEU A 39 -11.52 14.36 19.11
C LEU A 39 -11.84 15.42 18.04
N GLY A 40 -11.80 15.03 16.76
CA GLY A 40 -12.10 15.93 15.66
C GLY A 40 -13.53 16.45 15.64
N PHE A 41 -14.47 15.66 16.18
CA PHE A 41 -15.87 16.12 16.30
C PHE A 41 -16.01 17.28 17.28
N PHE A 42 -15.12 17.33 18.28
CA PHE A 42 -15.22 18.33 19.34
C PHE A 42 -14.24 19.48 19.17
N LYS A 43 -13.25 19.33 18.29
CA LYS A 43 -12.25 20.37 18.04
C LYS A 43 -12.20 20.69 16.55
N HIS A 44 -12.42 21.95 16.21
CA HIS A 44 -12.25 22.41 14.84
C HIS A 44 -10.77 22.46 14.51
N GLY A 45 -10.34 21.72 13.48
CA GLY A 45 -8.97 21.71 13.02
C GLY A 45 -8.29 20.37 13.03
N GLY A 46 -8.96 19.30 13.47
CA GLY A 46 -8.38 17.97 13.52
C GLY A 46 -8.45 17.18 12.21
N PHE A 47 -8.99 17.79 11.15
CA PHE A 47 -9.20 17.06 9.89
C PHE A 47 -7.92 16.72 9.17
N SER A 48 -6.89 17.56 9.25
CA SER A 48 -5.61 17.26 8.60
C SER A 48 -4.93 16.06 9.24
N ASP A 49 -4.98 15.97 10.57
CA ASP A 49 -4.43 14.81 11.29
C ASP A 49 -5.22 13.55 10.98
N LEU A 50 -6.54 13.68 10.87
CA LEU A 50 -7.42 12.56 10.52
C LEU A 50 -7.09 12.03 9.13
N ILE A 51 -6.87 12.92 8.16
CA ILE A 51 -6.52 12.53 6.79
C ILE A 51 -5.18 11.80 6.77
N GLU A 52 -4.17 12.31 7.50
CA GLU A 52 -2.87 11.67 7.57
C GLU A 52 -2.95 10.26 8.17
N GLU A 53 -3.71 10.11 9.26
CA GLU A 53 -3.91 8.80 9.89
C GLU A 53 -4.66 7.84 8.98
N LEU A 54 -5.66 8.35 8.27
CA LEU A 54 -6.45 7.56 7.33
C LEU A 54 -5.55 7.04 6.19
N ILE A 55 -4.68 7.89 5.67
CA ILE A 55 -3.73 7.52 4.63
C ILE A 55 -2.77 6.45 5.14
N THR A 56 -2.26 6.61 6.36
CA THR A 56 -1.37 5.63 6.98
C THR A 56 -2.09 4.29 7.17
N PHE A 57 -3.34 4.33 7.60
CA PHE A 57 -4.17 3.12 7.75
C PHE A 57 -4.31 2.39 6.42
N PHE A 58 -4.64 3.12 5.36
CA PHE A 58 -4.78 2.51 4.04
C PHE A 58 -3.48 1.91 3.53
N LEU A 59 -2.35 2.57 3.83
CA LEU A 59 -1.05 2.04 3.43
C LEU A 59 -0.77 0.69 4.09
N TYR A 60 -0.97 0.59 5.39
CA TYR A 60 -0.78 -0.68 6.10
C TYR A 60 -1.77 -1.74 5.61
N PHE A 61 -3.02 -1.35 5.41
CA PHE A 61 -4.06 -2.25 4.92
C PHE A 61 -3.71 -2.80 3.54
N GLU A 62 -3.20 -1.95 2.66
CA GLU A 62 -2.83 -2.37 1.31
C GLU A 62 -1.65 -3.33 1.31
N PHE A 63 -0.63 -3.08 2.14
CA PHE A 63 0.49 -4.00 2.25
C PHE A 63 0.02 -5.34 2.82
N LEU A 64 -0.87 -5.33 3.79
CA LEU A 64 -1.45 -6.56 4.33
C LEU A 64 -2.22 -7.30 3.25
N ALA A 65 -3.02 -6.59 2.47
CA ALA A 65 -3.77 -7.18 1.36
C ALA A 65 -2.84 -7.79 0.32
N LEU A 66 -1.70 -7.14 0.05
CA LEU A 66 -0.69 -7.66 -0.87
C LEU A 66 -0.14 -9.00 -0.39
N ILE A 67 0.18 -9.10 0.90
CA ILE A 67 0.71 -10.33 1.49
C ILE A 67 -0.34 -11.43 1.42
N VAL A 68 -1.59 -11.12 1.77
CA VAL A 68 -2.70 -12.09 1.70
C VAL A 68 -2.89 -12.57 0.26
N LYS A 69 -2.84 -11.65 -0.69
CA LYS A 69 -3.00 -12.01 -2.10
C LYS A 69 -1.84 -12.87 -2.60
N TYR A 70 -0.62 -12.60 -2.12
CA TYR A 70 0.53 -13.43 -2.43
C TYR A 70 0.31 -14.87 -1.98
N PHE A 71 -0.17 -15.07 -0.76
CA PHE A 71 -0.44 -16.41 -0.24
C PHE A 71 -1.58 -17.10 -1.00
N LYS A 72 -2.63 -16.35 -1.35
CA LYS A 72 -3.76 -16.91 -2.10
C LYS A 72 -3.41 -17.26 -3.53
N ASN A 73 -2.42 -16.59 -4.09
CA ASN A 73 -2.01 -16.75 -5.50
C ASN A 73 -0.95 -17.83 -5.68
N ASN A 74 -0.90 -18.82 -4.80
CA ASN A 74 0.05 -19.93 -4.83
C ASN A 74 1.50 -19.44 -4.78
N TYR A 75 1.75 -18.40 -4.01
CA TYR A 75 3.09 -17.83 -3.81
C TYR A 75 3.70 -17.21 -5.07
N HIS A 76 2.84 -16.84 -6.03
CA HIS A 76 3.27 -16.03 -7.17
C HIS A 76 3.11 -14.57 -6.84
N PHE A 77 4.14 -13.79 -7.15
CA PHE A 77 4.12 -12.36 -6.84
C PHE A 77 3.06 -11.64 -7.68
N PRO A 78 2.08 -10.98 -7.06
CA PRO A 78 1.03 -10.29 -7.81
C PRO A 78 1.53 -8.91 -8.25
N LEU A 79 2.27 -8.87 -9.34
CA LEU A 79 2.91 -7.64 -9.82
C LEU A 79 1.90 -6.56 -10.17
N ASP A 80 0.78 -6.93 -10.79
CA ASP A 80 -0.28 -5.98 -11.14
C ASP A 80 -0.87 -5.33 -9.89
N PHE A 81 -1.12 -6.12 -8.85
CA PHE A 81 -1.64 -5.60 -7.58
C PHE A 81 -0.61 -4.70 -6.91
N PHE A 82 0.67 -5.08 -6.96
CA PHE A 82 1.76 -4.26 -6.43
C PHE A 82 1.81 -2.89 -7.14
N LEU A 83 1.60 -2.87 -8.44
CA LEU A 83 1.57 -1.62 -9.20
C LEU A 83 0.36 -0.76 -8.82
N TYR A 84 -0.79 -1.38 -8.56
CA TYR A 84 -1.96 -0.65 -8.05
C TYR A 84 -1.63 0.04 -6.72
N ILE A 85 -0.97 -0.67 -5.82
CA ILE A 85 -0.56 -0.10 -4.54
C ILE A 85 0.41 1.07 -4.75
N GLY A 86 1.36 0.92 -5.67
CA GLY A 86 2.30 1.99 -6.00
C GLY A 86 1.60 3.22 -6.52
N ILE A 87 0.63 3.04 -7.42
CA ILE A 87 -0.16 4.15 -7.97
C ILE A 87 -0.93 4.87 -6.86
N THR A 88 -1.61 4.11 -6.00
CA THR A 88 -2.38 4.71 -4.92
C THR A 88 -1.49 5.42 -3.91
N ALA A 89 -0.29 4.88 -3.66
CA ALA A 89 0.68 5.53 -2.77
C ALA A 89 1.11 6.89 -3.31
N VAL A 90 1.39 6.97 -4.62
CA VAL A 90 1.79 8.23 -5.24
C VAL A 90 0.62 9.22 -5.23
N VAL A 91 -0.59 8.75 -5.50
CA VAL A 91 -1.78 9.61 -5.44
C VAL A 91 -1.96 10.18 -4.03
N ARG A 92 -1.72 9.38 -2.99
CA ARG A 92 -1.79 9.88 -1.61
C ARG A 92 -0.75 10.96 -1.35
N LEU A 93 0.47 10.76 -1.83
CA LEU A 93 1.52 11.78 -1.69
C LEU A 93 1.11 13.07 -2.38
N LEU A 94 0.48 12.97 -3.55
CA LEU A 94 -0.01 14.12 -4.29
C LEU A 94 -1.09 14.87 -3.50
N ILE A 95 -1.98 14.15 -2.84
CA ILE A 95 -3.06 14.74 -2.05
C ILE A 95 -2.51 15.45 -0.80
N VAL A 96 -1.52 14.84 -0.14
CA VAL A 96 -0.96 15.37 1.11
C VAL A 96 0.03 16.50 0.86
N SER A 97 0.79 16.39 -0.22
CA SER A 97 1.95 17.25 -0.48
C SER A 97 1.64 18.25 -1.59
N HIS A 98 0.98 19.35 -1.26
CA HIS A 98 0.63 20.41 -2.22
C HIS A 98 1.62 21.56 -2.17
N GLU A 99 2.91 21.26 -2.18
CA GLU A 99 3.90 22.31 -1.93
C GLU A 99 4.16 23.20 -3.13
N THR A 100 4.45 22.63 -4.30
CA THR A 100 4.73 23.42 -5.51
C THR A 100 4.11 22.77 -6.73
N ALA A 101 3.91 23.57 -7.79
CA ALA A 101 3.43 23.07 -9.07
C ALA A 101 4.41 22.08 -9.69
N LEU A 102 5.71 22.31 -9.49
CA LEU A 102 6.75 21.40 -10.00
C LEU A 102 6.66 20.03 -9.33
N ASP A 103 6.46 20.01 -8.02
CA ASP A 103 6.29 18.74 -7.28
C ASP A 103 5.05 18.00 -7.75
N THR A 104 3.96 18.72 -7.96
CA THR A 104 2.72 18.13 -8.47
C THR A 104 2.94 17.51 -9.84
N MET A 105 3.66 18.18 -10.73
CA MET A 105 3.97 17.66 -12.06
C MET A 105 4.86 16.42 -11.98
N THR A 106 5.83 16.42 -11.07
CA THR A 106 6.71 15.28 -10.87
C THR A 106 5.92 14.06 -10.41
N TRP A 107 5.04 14.22 -9.42
CA TRP A 107 4.20 13.12 -8.92
C TRP A 107 3.22 12.63 -9.98
N ALA A 108 2.65 13.57 -10.77
CA ALA A 108 1.75 13.20 -11.86
C ALA A 108 2.48 12.38 -12.92
N ALA A 109 3.73 12.74 -13.24
CA ALA A 109 4.55 11.98 -14.18
C ALA A 109 4.83 10.57 -13.64
N ALA A 110 5.11 10.45 -12.34
CA ALA A 110 5.33 9.15 -11.70
C ALA A 110 4.08 8.28 -11.80
N ILE A 111 2.90 8.86 -11.57
CA ILE A 111 1.63 8.13 -11.70
C ILE A 111 1.45 7.64 -13.14
N LEU A 112 1.72 8.50 -14.12
CA LEU A 112 1.60 8.14 -15.52
C LEU A 112 2.52 6.97 -15.88
N ILE A 113 3.77 7.02 -15.40
CA ILE A 113 4.73 5.94 -15.63
C ILE A 113 4.23 4.63 -15.02
N LEU A 114 3.70 4.68 -13.79
CA LEU A 114 3.17 3.50 -13.13
C LEU A 114 1.95 2.94 -13.86
N VAL A 115 1.06 3.80 -14.35
CA VAL A 115 -0.11 3.37 -15.10
C VAL A 115 0.30 2.70 -16.40
N ILE A 116 1.28 3.27 -17.11
CA ILE A 116 1.80 2.66 -18.33
C ILE A 116 2.41 1.31 -18.03
N SER A 117 3.18 1.21 -16.94
CA SER A 117 3.77 -0.06 -16.51
C SER A 117 2.69 -1.10 -16.22
N LEU A 118 1.62 -0.70 -15.55
CA LEU A 118 0.50 -1.60 -15.24
C LEU A 118 -0.16 -2.11 -16.52
N VAL A 119 -0.42 -1.22 -17.47
CA VAL A 119 -1.05 -1.58 -18.74
C VAL A 119 -0.16 -2.57 -19.50
N LEU A 120 1.15 -2.31 -19.54
CA LEU A 120 2.10 -3.21 -20.20
C LEU A 120 2.13 -4.58 -19.55
N VAL A 121 2.14 -4.63 -18.22
CA VAL A 121 2.15 -5.90 -17.49
C VAL A 121 0.87 -6.69 -17.77
N GLU A 122 -0.29 -6.03 -17.73
CA GLU A 122 -1.56 -6.70 -18.01
C GLU A 122 -1.61 -7.23 -19.42
N LYS A 123 -1.10 -6.44 -20.38
CA LYS A 123 -1.07 -6.85 -21.77
C LYS A 123 -0.18 -8.08 -21.98
N PHE A 124 0.99 -8.11 -21.36
CA PHE A 124 1.89 -9.26 -21.46
C PHE A 124 1.29 -10.51 -20.81
N VAL A 125 0.64 -10.34 -19.66
CA VAL A 125 0.04 -11.47 -18.95
C VAL A 125 -1.11 -12.06 -19.76
N HIS A 126 -1.93 -11.21 -20.40
CA HIS A 126 -3.06 -11.68 -21.20
C HIS A 126 -2.64 -12.33 -22.53
N ASN A 127 -1.46 -11.99 -23.04
CA ASN A 127 -0.96 -12.59 -24.28
C ASN A 127 -0.32 -13.96 -24.08
N GLU A 128 -0.08 -14.35 -22.85
CA GLU A 128 0.40 -15.68 -22.51
C GLU A 128 -0.76 -16.61 -22.21
#